data_755816dae9a7b5e8d49d092d9a2df15b
#
_entry.id   755816dae9a7b5e8d49d092d9a2df15b
#
_cell.length_a   1.000
_cell.length_b   1.000
_cell.length_c   1.000
_cell.angle_alpha   90.00
_cell.angle_beta   90.00
_cell.angle_gamma   90.00
#
_symmetry.space_group_name_H-M   'P 1'
#
loop_
_entity.id
_entity.type
_entity.pdbx_description
1 polymer ?
#
loop_
_entity_poly.entity_id
_entity_poly.type
_entity_poly.pdbx_seq_one_letter_code
_entity_poly.pdbx_strand_id
1 'polypeptide(L)'
;MPCHHHLETYLQDYIEAAKIADDRDGALFRTTVRRTGVLTDRAMTQSDAWRMLQRRARDADIPTAVCNHTFRATGITAYLDNGGSLENAQAMAAHESPRTTKLYDRTDDQITLDEVEKIGI
;
A
#
# COMPACT_ATOMS: atom_id res chain seq x y z
N MET A 1 -3.00 12.18 -3.85
CA MET A 1 -4.03 11.11 -3.81
C MET A 1 -4.44 10.89 -2.36
N PRO A 2 -5.73 10.94 -2.01
CA PRO A 2 -6.19 10.69 -0.64
C PRO A 2 -6.00 9.23 -0.23
N CYS A 3 -6.10 8.96 1.07
CA CYS A 3 -6.04 7.61 1.63
C CYS A 3 -7.44 6.97 1.58
N HIS A 4 -7.52 5.70 1.21
CA HIS A 4 -8.75 4.91 1.32
C HIS A 4 -9.13 4.76 2.80
N HIS A 5 -10.43 4.89 3.15
CA HIS A 5 -10.86 4.91 4.56
C HIS A 5 -10.50 3.62 5.33
N HIS A 6 -10.62 2.44 4.71
CA HIS A 6 -10.18 1.19 5.34
C HIS A 6 -8.66 1.16 5.56
N LEU A 7 -7.87 1.69 4.62
CA LEU A 7 -6.42 1.78 4.80
C LEU A 7 -6.07 2.73 5.94
N GLU A 8 -6.77 3.86 6.08
CA GLU A 8 -6.60 4.78 7.19
C GLU A 8 -6.88 4.08 8.52
N THR A 9 -7.99 3.34 8.63
CA THR A 9 -8.33 2.54 9.82
C THR A 9 -7.23 1.52 10.15
N TYR A 10 -6.79 0.73 9.17
CA TYR A 10 -5.74 -0.27 9.38
C TYR A 10 -4.40 0.35 9.80
N LEU A 11 -4.06 1.51 9.25
CA LEU A 11 -2.85 2.23 9.64
C LEU A 11 -2.95 2.76 11.07
N GLN A 12 -4.11 3.27 11.47
CA GLN A 12 -4.36 3.75 12.83
C GLN A 12 -4.28 2.63 13.84
N ASP A 13 -4.96 1.51 13.59
CA ASP A 13 -4.89 0.30 14.42
C ASP A 13 -3.45 -0.20 14.57
N TYR A 14 -2.69 -0.18 13.47
CA TYR A 14 -1.28 -0.57 13.49
C TYR A 14 -0.43 0.37 14.33
N ILE A 15 -0.57 1.69 14.18
CA ILE A 15 0.20 2.71 14.91
C ILE A 15 -0.06 2.59 16.42
N GLU A 16 -1.33 2.38 16.80
CA GLU A 16 -1.73 2.21 18.20
C GLU A 16 -1.17 0.89 18.77
N ALA A 17 -1.36 -0.23 18.08
CA ALA A 17 -0.85 -1.54 18.50
C ALA A 17 0.69 -1.57 18.59
N ALA A 18 1.36 -0.89 17.67
CA ALA A 18 2.81 -0.74 17.63
C ALA A 18 3.35 0.24 18.69
N LYS A 19 2.49 1.08 19.28
CA LYS A 19 2.84 2.14 20.24
C LYS A 19 3.87 3.14 19.68
N ILE A 20 3.68 3.53 18.42
CA ILE A 20 4.59 4.42 17.69
C ILE A 20 3.97 5.79 17.36
N ALA A 21 2.80 6.10 17.91
CA ALA A 21 2.08 7.35 17.65
C ALA A 21 2.89 8.61 17.97
N ASP A 22 3.73 8.57 19.00
CA ASP A 22 4.56 9.70 19.43
C ASP A 22 5.90 9.80 18.68
N ASP A 23 6.29 8.75 17.93
CA ASP A 23 7.54 8.70 17.17
C ASP A 23 7.31 9.14 15.73
N ARG A 24 7.19 10.45 15.51
CA ARG A 24 6.87 11.06 14.21
C ARG A 24 8.01 10.97 13.19
N ASP A 25 9.25 10.86 13.65
CA ASP A 25 10.44 10.83 12.81
C ASP A 25 10.89 9.39 12.51
N GLY A 26 10.35 8.42 13.22
CA GLY A 26 10.66 7.01 13.07
C GLY A 26 10.01 6.37 11.83
N ALA A 27 10.52 5.21 11.45
CA ALA A 27 9.93 4.45 10.35
C ALA A 27 8.51 4.00 10.72
N LEU A 28 7.55 4.19 9.82
CA LEU A 28 6.18 3.70 10.00
C LEU A 28 6.17 2.16 10.02
N PHE A 29 6.71 1.52 8.99
CA PHE A 29 6.80 0.06 8.94
C PHE A 29 8.16 -0.40 9.42
N ARG A 30 8.17 -1.17 10.52
CA ARG A 30 9.37 -1.61 11.22
C ARG A 30 9.58 -3.12 11.12
N THR A 31 10.82 -3.54 11.22
CA THR A 31 11.14 -4.96 11.33
C THR A 31 10.76 -5.49 12.72
N THR A 32 10.68 -6.81 12.86
CA THR A 32 10.43 -7.48 14.14
C THR A 32 11.67 -8.23 14.63
N VAL A 33 11.78 -8.36 15.95
CA VAL A 33 12.79 -9.23 16.57
C VAL A 33 12.39 -10.68 16.35
N ARG A 34 12.90 -11.30 15.29
CA ARG A 34 12.61 -12.69 14.91
C ARG A 34 11.10 -12.96 14.89
N ARG A 35 10.63 -13.98 15.61
CA ARG A 35 9.22 -14.40 15.70
C ARG A 35 8.51 -13.92 16.96
N THR A 36 9.05 -12.93 17.64
CA THR A 36 8.51 -12.45 18.93
C THR A 36 7.32 -11.51 18.78
N GLY A 37 7.10 -10.95 17.58
CA GLY A 37 6.13 -9.87 17.35
C GLY A 37 6.57 -8.50 17.90
N VAL A 38 7.73 -8.43 18.58
CA VAL A 38 8.27 -7.16 19.09
C VAL A 38 8.89 -6.38 17.94
N LEU A 39 8.46 -5.13 17.74
CA LEU A 39 9.02 -4.24 16.73
C LEU A 39 10.40 -3.72 17.13
N THR A 40 11.26 -3.53 16.14
CA THR A 40 12.53 -2.81 16.28
C THR A 40 12.36 -1.37 15.83
N ASP A 41 13.38 -0.52 16.02
CA ASP A 41 13.40 0.84 15.46
C ASP A 41 13.81 0.88 13.98
N ARG A 42 14.13 -0.27 13.39
CA ARG A 42 14.61 -0.35 12.00
C ARG A 42 13.48 -0.41 11.01
N ALA A 43 13.57 0.42 9.97
CA ALA A 43 12.65 0.37 8.85
C ALA A 43 12.62 -1.01 8.19
N MET A 44 11.44 -1.46 7.80
CA MET A 44 11.26 -2.65 6.96
C MET A 44 11.88 -2.39 5.58
N THR A 45 12.74 -3.30 5.13
CA THR A 45 13.31 -3.23 3.78
C THR A 45 12.35 -3.84 2.75
N GLN A 46 12.59 -3.54 1.48
CA GLN A 46 11.85 -4.17 0.37
C GLN A 46 11.93 -5.71 0.42
N SER A 47 13.09 -6.24 0.79
CA SER A 47 13.28 -7.69 0.95
C SER A 47 12.48 -8.26 2.12
N ASP A 48 12.34 -7.51 3.22
CA ASP A 48 11.53 -7.92 4.37
C ASP A 48 10.05 -7.94 4.00
N ALA A 49 9.57 -6.92 3.29
CA ALA A 49 8.21 -6.87 2.77
C ALA A 49 7.92 -8.04 1.83
N TRP A 50 8.83 -8.33 0.89
CA TRP A 50 8.69 -9.47 -0.02
C TRP A 50 8.61 -10.80 0.74
N ARG A 51 9.51 -11.04 1.70
CA ARG A 51 9.48 -12.27 2.53
C ARG A 51 8.19 -12.38 3.35
N MET A 52 7.68 -11.25 3.86
CA MET A 52 6.40 -11.20 4.55
C MET A 52 5.26 -11.63 3.62
N LEU A 53 5.19 -11.08 2.41
CA LEU A 53 4.18 -11.44 1.41
C LEU A 53 4.23 -12.92 1.05
N GLN A 54 5.42 -13.48 0.80
CA GLN A 54 5.57 -14.90 0.49
C GLN A 54 5.07 -15.80 1.64
N ARG A 55 5.33 -15.41 2.87
CA ARG A 55 4.83 -16.14 4.04
C ARG A 55 3.31 -16.05 4.14
N ARG A 56 2.73 -14.84 4.02
CA ARG A 56 1.28 -14.62 4.05
C ARG A 56 0.55 -15.36 2.96
N ALA A 57 1.08 -15.35 1.72
CA ALA A 57 0.51 -16.09 0.60
C ALA A 57 0.49 -17.60 0.87
N ARG A 58 1.56 -18.14 1.43
CA ARG A 58 1.63 -19.56 1.82
C ARG A 58 0.64 -19.89 2.94
N ASP A 59 0.55 -19.05 3.97
CA ASP A 59 -0.37 -19.25 5.09
C ASP A 59 -1.84 -19.17 4.65
N ALA A 60 -2.12 -18.47 3.55
CA ALA A 60 -3.44 -18.34 2.93
C ALA A 60 -3.72 -19.34 1.79
N ASP A 61 -2.83 -20.32 1.59
CA ASP A 61 -2.93 -21.33 0.52
C ASP A 61 -3.11 -20.73 -0.89
N ILE A 62 -2.48 -19.56 -1.15
CA ILE A 62 -2.51 -18.93 -2.45
C ILE A 62 -1.48 -19.62 -3.37
N PRO A 63 -1.91 -20.37 -4.41
CA PRO A 63 -1.01 -21.19 -5.22
C PRO A 63 -0.19 -20.38 -6.23
N THR A 64 -0.61 -19.16 -6.55
CA THR A 64 0.06 -18.29 -7.50
C THR A 64 1.19 -17.51 -6.86
N ALA A 65 2.27 -17.29 -7.62
CA ALA A 65 3.35 -16.40 -7.17
C ALA A 65 2.83 -14.97 -7.02
N VAL A 66 2.94 -14.43 -5.82
CA VAL A 66 2.55 -13.05 -5.51
C VAL A 66 3.78 -12.20 -5.22
N CYS A 67 3.73 -10.94 -5.61
CA CYS A 67 4.74 -9.94 -5.29
C CYS A 67 4.05 -8.57 -5.06
N ASN A 68 4.81 -7.55 -4.72
CA ASN A 68 4.24 -6.21 -4.52
C ASN A 68 3.47 -5.70 -5.75
N HIS A 69 3.96 -6.00 -6.96
CA HIS A 69 3.26 -5.62 -8.20
C HIS A 69 1.95 -6.37 -8.43
N THR A 70 1.78 -7.56 -7.87
CA THR A 70 0.50 -8.30 -7.95
C THR A 70 -0.62 -7.51 -7.32
N PHE A 71 -0.38 -6.92 -6.14
CA PHE A 71 -1.39 -6.10 -5.44
C PHE A 71 -1.72 -4.82 -6.18
N ARG A 72 -0.74 -4.21 -6.85
CA ARG A 72 -1.00 -3.07 -7.73
C ARG A 72 -1.93 -3.45 -8.88
N ALA A 73 -1.62 -4.54 -9.58
CA ALA A 73 -2.45 -5.01 -10.69
C ALA A 73 -3.88 -5.35 -10.22
N THR A 74 -4.00 -6.05 -9.09
CA THR A 74 -5.29 -6.39 -8.49
C THR A 74 -6.08 -5.15 -8.10
N GLY A 75 -5.43 -4.16 -7.47
CA GLY A 75 -6.08 -2.90 -7.08
C GLY A 75 -6.59 -2.11 -8.29
N ILE A 76 -5.80 -2.01 -9.37
CA ILE A 76 -6.22 -1.36 -10.62
C ILE A 76 -7.39 -2.10 -11.25
N THR A 77 -7.34 -3.43 -11.30
CA THR A 77 -8.45 -4.24 -11.85
C THR A 77 -9.72 -4.02 -11.03
N ALA A 78 -9.65 -4.12 -9.70
CA ALA A 78 -10.78 -3.88 -8.82
C ALA A 78 -11.36 -2.47 -8.99
N TYR A 79 -10.51 -1.45 -9.13
CA TYR A 79 -10.94 -0.08 -9.39
C TYR A 79 -11.74 0.04 -10.70
N LEU A 80 -11.25 -0.57 -11.79
CA LEU A 80 -11.93 -0.56 -13.09
C LEU A 80 -13.25 -1.34 -13.04
N ASP A 81 -13.27 -2.51 -12.39
CA ASP A 81 -14.46 -3.35 -12.21
C ASP A 81 -15.54 -2.63 -11.40
N ASN A 82 -15.14 -1.75 -10.47
CA ASN A 82 -16.03 -0.90 -9.69
C ASN A 82 -16.41 0.41 -10.39
N GLY A 83 -16.19 0.51 -11.70
CA GLY A 83 -16.60 1.64 -12.53
C GLY A 83 -15.64 2.84 -12.49
N GLY A 84 -14.39 2.62 -12.10
CA GLY A 84 -13.35 3.64 -12.21
C GLY A 84 -12.97 3.93 -13.67
N SER A 85 -12.50 5.14 -13.94
CA SER A 85 -12.06 5.51 -15.29
C SER A 85 -10.65 4.99 -15.61
N LEU A 86 -10.40 4.72 -16.90
CA LEU A 86 -9.08 4.29 -17.36
C LEU A 86 -8.02 5.39 -17.13
N GLU A 87 -8.39 6.65 -17.31
CA GLU A 87 -7.51 7.80 -17.12
C GLU A 87 -7.03 7.89 -15.66
N ASN A 88 -7.96 7.76 -14.72
CA ASN A 88 -7.62 7.79 -13.30
C ASN A 88 -6.80 6.54 -12.89
N ALA A 89 -7.13 5.37 -13.43
CA ALA A 89 -6.34 4.16 -13.22
C ALA A 89 -4.88 4.33 -13.70
N GLN A 90 -4.69 4.94 -14.88
CA GLN A 90 -3.38 5.27 -15.41
C GLN A 90 -2.64 6.30 -14.54
N ALA A 91 -3.33 7.33 -14.05
CA ALA A 91 -2.75 8.33 -13.16
C ALA A 91 -2.29 7.69 -11.83
N MET A 92 -3.13 6.84 -11.22
CA MET A 92 -2.77 6.09 -10.01
C MET A 92 -1.56 5.16 -10.23
N ALA A 93 -1.49 4.50 -11.39
CA ALA A 93 -0.39 3.63 -11.76
C ALA A 93 0.91 4.39 -12.06
N ALA A 94 0.84 5.60 -12.58
CA ALA A 94 2.00 6.39 -12.98
C ALA A 94 2.73 7.06 -11.81
N HIS A 95 2.07 7.25 -10.67
CA HIS A 95 2.67 7.90 -9.49
C HIS A 95 3.91 7.19 -8.92
N GLU A 96 4.25 5.99 -9.38
CA GLU A 96 5.45 5.27 -8.95
C GLU A 96 6.69 5.47 -9.79
N SER A 97 6.62 6.16 -10.94
CA SER A 97 7.81 6.36 -11.78
C SER A 97 8.43 7.74 -11.53
N PRO A 98 9.66 7.83 -10.97
CA PRO A 98 10.35 9.11 -10.78
C PRO A 98 10.64 9.86 -12.08
N ARG A 99 10.58 9.17 -13.23
CA ARG A 99 10.85 9.75 -14.55
C ARG A 99 9.65 10.47 -15.18
N THR A 100 8.45 10.27 -14.67
CA THR A 100 7.21 10.79 -15.26
C THR A 100 6.64 12.00 -14.51
N THR A 101 7.24 12.41 -13.41
CA THR A 101 6.78 13.51 -12.54
C THR A 101 6.64 14.86 -13.27
N LYS A 102 7.30 15.06 -14.39
CA LYS A 102 7.22 16.31 -15.17
C LYS A 102 6.01 16.44 -16.09
N LEU A 103 5.33 15.33 -16.40
CA LEU A 103 4.16 15.32 -17.30
C LEU A 103 2.81 15.32 -16.55
N TYR A 104 2.81 15.04 -15.25
CA TYR A 104 1.61 14.80 -14.45
C TYR A 104 1.29 15.86 -13.40
N ASP A 105 1.97 16.99 -13.41
CA ASP A 105 1.77 18.13 -12.50
C ASP A 105 0.33 18.73 -12.55
N ARG A 106 -0.52 18.20 -13.44
CA ARG A 106 -1.93 18.63 -13.60
C ARG A 106 -2.97 17.57 -13.22
N THR A 107 -2.56 16.34 -12.90
CA THR A 107 -3.48 15.25 -12.61
C THR A 107 -3.67 14.98 -11.11
N ASP A 108 -2.83 15.54 -10.24
CA ASP A 108 -2.92 15.32 -8.79
C ASP A 108 -4.22 15.89 -8.18
N ASP A 109 -4.77 16.94 -8.77
CA ASP A 109 -6.01 17.58 -8.29
C ASP A 109 -7.30 16.86 -8.73
N GLN A 110 -7.21 15.81 -9.57
CA GLN A 110 -8.37 15.14 -10.16
C GLN A 110 -8.74 13.83 -9.46
N ILE A 111 -7.87 13.24 -8.65
CA ILE A 111 -8.17 12.00 -7.95
C ILE A 111 -8.79 12.31 -6.60
N THR A 112 -10.11 12.18 -6.53
CA THR A 112 -10.91 12.41 -5.32
C THR A 112 -10.91 11.18 -4.41
N LEU A 113 -11.44 11.37 -3.17
CA LEU A 113 -11.63 10.25 -2.24
C LEU A 113 -12.57 9.20 -2.85
N ASP A 114 -13.65 9.61 -3.49
CA ASP A 114 -14.61 8.70 -4.14
C ASP A 114 -13.95 7.81 -5.20
N GLU A 115 -12.96 8.34 -5.92
CA GLU A 115 -12.19 7.56 -6.88
C GLU A 115 -11.29 6.53 -6.20
N VAL A 116 -10.67 6.89 -5.09
CA VAL A 116 -9.80 5.97 -4.32
C VAL A 116 -10.60 4.84 -3.66
N GLU A 117 -11.82 5.12 -3.21
CA GLU A 117 -12.72 4.14 -2.59
C GLU A 117 -13.12 2.99 -3.56
N LYS A 118 -13.03 3.21 -4.87
CA LYS A 118 -13.29 2.16 -5.88
C LYS A 118 -12.25 1.04 -5.92
N ILE A 119 -11.12 1.19 -5.22
CA ILE A 119 -10.10 0.12 -5.13
C ILE A 119 -10.63 -1.12 -4.41
N GLY A 120 -11.55 -0.96 -3.46
CA GLY A 120 -12.25 -2.09 -2.83
C GLY A 120 -11.35 -2.93 -1.92
N ILE A 121 -10.88 -2.32 -0.86
CA ILE A 121 -10.12 -3.04 0.21
C ILE A 121 -10.91 -3.13 1.50
#